data_48cb1df504bee7df5991105dff2cbdc8
#
_entry.id   48cb1df504bee7df5991105dff2cbdc8
#
_cell.length_a   1.000
_cell.length_b   1.000
_cell.length_c   1.000
_cell.angle_alpha   90.00
_cell.angle_beta   90.00
_cell.angle_gamma   90.00
#
_symmetry.space_group_name_H-M   'P 1'
#
loop_
_entity.id
_entity.type
_entity.pdbx_description
1 polymer ?
#
loop_
_entity_poly.entity_id
_entity_poly.type
_entity_poly.pdbx_seq_one_letter_code
_entity_poly.pdbx_strand_id
1 'polypeptide(L)'
;MHTIAAQSLEAHVAAASRPYLRQLASTYGETAEVVVLRADETIIIASEASRHALAPYARVGAAGPAACSSTCRAILATEPPELAATWLTPKRIAEAPGLRCTTPAKFAAEVARAREAGYSIVVDEFEEGVVGCSAPIRGPSGVAVAALGITAPKFRFEDSLIDAARTVRRLANQISNDLGSAAGKRSSLLNL
;
A
#
# COMPACT_ATOMS: atom_id res chain seq x y z
N MET A 1 19.15 1.55 17.04
CA MET A 1 17.90 1.60 17.84
C MET A 1 16.62 1.77 17.01
N HIS A 2 16.66 2.23 15.77
CA HIS A 2 15.46 2.37 14.92
C HIS A 2 14.80 1.06 14.49
N THR A 3 15.53 -0.06 14.42
CA THR A 3 15.04 -1.34 13.86
C THR A 3 13.98 -2.02 14.72
N ILE A 4 14.10 -2.05 16.05
CA ILE A 4 13.17 -2.75 16.95
C ILE A 4 11.82 -2.01 17.04
N ALA A 5 11.83 -0.69 17.12
CA ALA A 5 10.61 0.12 17.17
C ALA A 5 9.82 0.04 15.85
N ALA A 6 10.50 0.04 14.70
CA ALA A 6 9.87 -0.12 13.40
C ALA A 6 9.23 -1.50 13.23
N GLN A 7 9.92 -2.57 13.62
CA GLN A 7 9.38 -3.94 13.60
C GLN A 7 8.17 -4.11 14.52
N SER A 8 8.18 -3.47 15.69
CA SER A 8 7.03 -3.47 16.61
C SER A 8 5.82 -2.74 16.00
N LEU A 9 6.02 -1.62 15.29
CA LEU A 9 4.95 -0.89 14.61
C LEU A 9 4.37 -1.73 13.46
N GLU A 10 5.22 -2.32 12.62
CA GLU A 10 4.78 -3.16 11.51
C GLU A 10 3.99 -4.38 11.99
N ALA A 11 4.45 -5.05 13.04
CA ALA A 11 3.73 -6.17 13.66
C ALA A 11 2.34 -5.72 14.19
N HIS A 12 2.26 -4.52 14.77
CA HIS A 12 1.01 -3.96 15.25
C HIS A 12 0.06 -3.61 14.08
N VAL A 13 0.56 -2.98 13.03
CA VAL A 13 -0.20 -2.68 11.81
C VAL A 13 -0.69 -3.96 11.15
N ALA A 14 0.17 -4.96 11.00
CA ALA A 14 -0.19 -6.26 10.44
C ALA A 14 -1.32 -6.94 11.23
N ALA A 15 -1.21 -6.94 12.57
CA ALA A 15 -2.24 -7.53 13.44
C ALA A 15 -3.59 -6.80 13.35
N ALA A 16 -3.57 -5.46 13.41
CA ALA A 16 -4.76 -4.62 13.30
C ALA A 16 -5.46 -4.75 11.94
N SER A 17 -4.69 -5.02 10.89
CA SER A 17 -5.22 -5.12 9.52
C SER A 17 -5.89 -6.46 9.19
N ARG A 18 -5.68 -7.53 9.97
CA ARG A 18 -6.18 -8.88 9.66
C ARG A 18 -7.69 -8.96 9.36
N PRO A 19 -8.61 -8.36 10.15
CA PRO A 19 -10.04 -8.42 9.85
C PRO A 19 -10.38 -7.74 8.52
N TYR A 20 -9.70 -6.64 8.19
CA TYR A 20 -9.89 -5.87 6.96
C TYR A 20 -9.36 -6.59 5.72
N LEU A 21 -8.22 -7.30 5.85
CA LEU A 21 -7.68 -8.16 4.79
C LEU A 21 -8.67 -9.27 4.44
N ARG A 22 -9.22 -9.98 5.43
CA ARG A 22 -10.24 -11.02 5.21
C ARG A 22 -11.49 -10.46 4.56
N GLN A 23 -11.98 -9.31 5.03
CA GLN A 23 -13.13 -8.64 4.43
C GLN A 23 -12.86 -8.32 2.96
N LEU A 24 -11.70 -7.73 2.65
CA LEU A 24 -11.33 -7.33 1.29
C LEU A 24 -11.20 -8.54 0.36
N ALA A 25 -10.47 -9.57 0.79
CA ALA A 25 -10.30 -10.81 0.03
C ALA A 25 -11.62 -11.56 -0.16
N SER A 26 -12.50 -11.61 0.84
CA SER A 26 -13.81 -12.25 0.72
C SER A 26 -14.75 -11.49 -0.22
N THR A 27 -14.71 -10.15 -0.22
CA THR A 27 -15.56 -9.30 -1.06
C THR A 27 -15.21 -9.46 -2.54
N TYR A 28 -13.93 -9.43 -2.87
CA TYR A 28 -13.47 -9.41 -4.26
C TYR A 28 -12.95 -10.76 -4.76
N GLY A 29 -12.68 -11.71 -3.87
CA GLY A 29 -12.10 -13.01 -4.20
C GLY A 29 -10.62 -12.97 -4.56
N GLU A 30 -9.97 -11.83 -4.45
CA GLU A 30 -8.59 -11.59 -4.87
C GLU A 30 -7.64 -11.43 -3.68
N THR A 31 -6.32 -11.42 -3.97
CA THR A 31 -5.29 -11.28 -2.95
C THR A 31 -5.31 -9.89 -2.33
N ALA A 32 -5.51 -9.82 -1.01
CA ALA A 32 -5.41 -8.59 -0.23
C ALA A 32 -4.11 -8.57 0.57
N GLU A 33 -3.48 -7.41 0.68
CA GLU A 33 -2.16 -7.27 1.31
C GLU A 33 -1.98 -5.96 2.06
N VAL A 34 -1.13 -6.00 3.09
CA VAL A 34 -0.57 -4.81 3.75
C VAL A 34 0.91 -4.78 3.48
N VAL A 35 1.35 -3.64 2.97
CA VAL A 35 2.69 -3.48 2.40
C VAL A 35 3.34 -2.21 2.96
N VAL A 36 4.61 -2.29 3.31
CA VAL A 36 5.43 -1.14 3.73
C VAL A 36 6.41 -0.75 2.63
N LEU A 37 6.80 0.53 2.62
CA LEU A 37 7.85 1.05 1.75
C LEU A 37 9.16 1.12 2.55
N ARG A 38 10.20 0.46 2.08
CA ARG A 38 11.55 0.50 2.65
C ARG A 38 12.55 0.84 1.57
N ALA A 39 13.09 2.06 1.62
CA ALA A 39 14.02 2.57 0.61
C ALA A 39 13.46 2.43 -0.83
N ASP A 40 13.96 1.48 -1.60
CA ASP A 40 13.63 1.28 -3.01
C ASP A 40 12.66 0.12 -3.23
N GLU A 41 12.23 -0.56 -2.15
CA GLU A 41 11.42 -1.78 -2.20
C GLU A 41 10.11 -1.63 -1.42
N THR A 42 9.09 -2.33 -1.88
CA THR A 42 7.88 -2.63 -1.11
C THR A 42 8.01 -4.00 -0.48
N ILE A 43 7.58 -4.15 0.78
CA ILE A 43 7.65 -5.42 1.52
C ILE A 43 6.27 -5.75 2.08
N ILE A 44 5.77 -6.95 1.79
CA ILE A 44 4.50 -7.46 2.30
C ILE A 44 4.66 -7.84 3.77
N ILE A 45 3.89 -7.22 4.67
CA ILE A 45 3.90 -7.52 6.12
C ILE A 45 2.69 -8.32 6.58
N ALA A 46 1.60 -8.32 5.80
CA ALA A 46 0.44 -9.19 6.01
C ALA A 46 -0.27 -9.44 4.68
N SER A 47 -0.88 -10.59 4.51
CA SER A 47 -1.68 -10.91 3.33
C SER A 47 -2.81 -11.88 3.64
N GLU A 48 -3.86 -11.82 2.83
CA GLU A 48 -4.94 -12.80 2.73
C GLU A 48 -5.02 -13.26 1.28
N ALA A 49 -4.95 -14.56 1.06
CA ALA A 49 -4.85 -15.13 -0.27
C ALA A 49 -6.17 -15.04 -1.04
N SER A 50 -6.06 -14.90 -2.35
CA SER A 50 -7.17 -15.10 -3.28
C SER A 50 -7.75 -16.52 -3.14
N ARG A 51 -9.05 -16.65 -3.37
CA ARG A 51 -9.74 -17.95 -3.48
C ARG A 51 -9.53 -18.64 -4.85
N HIS A 52 -8.93 -17.93 -5.79
CA HIS A 52 -8.67 -18.43 -7.14
C HIS A 52 -7.30 -19.12 -7.21
N ALA A 53 -7.21 -20.22 -7.96
CA ALA A 53 -5.94 -20.92 -8.17
C ALA A 53 -4.92 -20.07 -8.95
N LEU A 54 -5.39 -19.27 -9.92
CA LEU A 54 -4.56 -18.30 -10.63
C LEU A 54 -4.71 -16.93 -9.94
N ALA A 55 -3.71 -16.56 -9.16
CA ALA A 55 -3.66 -15.29 -8.45
C ALA A 55 -2.21 -14.82 -8.30
N PRO A 56 -1.98 -13.50 -8.22
CA PRO A 56 -0.66 -12.98 -7.87
C PRO A 56 -0.22 -13.50 -6.50
N TYR A 57 1.06 -13.86 -6.43
CA TYR A 57 1.63 -14.43 -5.23
C TYR A 57 2.03 -13.33 -4.24
N ALA A 58 1.36 -13.29 -3.09
CA ALA A 58 1.62 -12.32 -2.02
C ALA A 58 2.04 -13.02 -0.73
N ARG A 59 3.32 -13.38 -0.64
CA ARG A 59 3.89 -13.99 0.57
C ARG A 59 4.41 -12.91 1.51
N VAL A 60 4.10 -13.02 2.79
CA VAL A 60 4.68 -12.16 3.85
C VAL A 60 6.21 -12.26 3.81
N GLY A 61 6.87 -11.10 3.78
CA GLY A 61 8.32 -10.96 3.62
C GLY A 61 8.79 -10.86 2.16
N ALA A 62 7.91 -11.10 1.18
CA ALA A 62 8.29 -10.85 -0.22
C ALA A 62 8.50 -9.36 -0.46
N ALA A 63 9.55 -9.05 -1.22
CA ALA A 63 9.92 -7.71 -1.64
C ALA A 63 9.77 -7.55 -3.16
N GLY A 64 9.50 -6.32 -3.59
CA GLY A 64 9.44 -5.97 -5.00
C GLY A 64 9.78 -4.51 -5.26
N PRO A 65 10.04 -4.12 -6.53
CA PRO A 65 10.44 -2.77 -6.88
C PRO A 65 9.32 -1.76 -6.55
N ALA A 66 9.68 -0.71 -5.79
CA ALA A 66 8.67 0.23 -5.29
C ALA A 66 8.10 1.13 -6.39
N ALA A 67 8.92 1.56 -7.37
CA ALA A 67 8.53 2.58 -8.34
C ALA A 67 7.31 2.21 -9.21
N CYS A 68 7.12 0.92 -9.51
CA CYS A 68 6.00 0.41 -10.30
C CYS A 68 4.81 -0.08 -9.46
N SER A 69 4.83 0.11 -8.13
CA SER A 69 3.77 -0.36 -7.24
C SER A 69 2.73 0.73 -6.91
N SER A 70 1.46 0.35 -6.78
CA SER A 70 0.42 1.22 -6.25
C SER A 70 0.69 1.62 -4.80
N THR A 71 1.28 0.72 -4.01
CA THR A 71 1.66 0.95 -2.61
C THR A 71 2.60 2.14 -2.45
N CYS A 72 3.67 2.20 -3.26
CA CYS A 72 4.64 3.29 -3.20
C CYS A 72 3.96 4.64 -3.44
N ARG A 73 3.15 4.75 -4.51
CA ARG A 73 2.42 5.98 -4.84
C ARG A 73 1.43 6.37 -3.75
N ALA A 74 0.73 5.39 -3.15
CA ALA A 74 -0.21 5.64 -2.05
C ALA A 74 0.50 6.15 -0.79
N ILE A 75 1.67 5.61 -0.45
CA ILE A 75 2.48 6.06 0.70
C ILE A 75 3.03 7.46 0.43
N LEU A 76 3.67 7.68 -0.71
CA LEU A 76 4.22 8.99 -1.10
C LEU A 76 3.14 10.08 -1.22
N ALA A 77 1.90 9.71 -1.48
CA ALA A 77 0.76 10.63 -1.50
C ALA A 77 0.49 11.28 -0.12
N THR A 78 1.05 10.75 0.97
CA THR A 78 0.94 11.32 2.32
C THR A 78 2.12 12.19 2.73
N GLU A 79 3.20 12.15 1.95
CA GLU A 79 4.43 12.90 2.16
C GLU A 79 4.36 14.29 1.48
N PRO A 80 5.25 15.22 1.81
CA PRO A 80 5.35 16.49 1.09
C PRO A 80 5.51 16.30 -0.43
N PRO A 81 4.87 17.14 -1.29
CA PRO A 81 4.94 17.00 -2.74
C PRO A 81 6.36 16.99 -3.31
N GLU A 82 7.27 17.71 -2.66
CA GLU A 82 8.68 17.85 -3.05
C GLU A 82 9.41 16.50 -2.98
N LEU A 83 9.02 15.64 -2.05
CA LEU A 83 9.59 14.30 -1.96
C LEU A 83 9.22 13.46 -3.18
N ALA A 84 7.96 13.48 -3.62
CA ALA A 84 7.51 12.76 -4.82
C ALA A 84 8.25 13.25 -6.09
N ALA A 85 8.53 14.56 -6.17
CA ALA A 85 9.20 15.18 -7.31
C ALA A 85 10.67 14.71 -7.46
N THR A 86 11.32 14.31 -6.38
CA THR A 86 12.73 13.89 -6.35
C THR A 86 12.90 12.38 -6.08
N TRP A 87 11.81 11.69 -5.75
CA TRP A 87 11.87 10.29 -5.33
C TRP A 87 12.30 9.34 -6.45
N LEU A 88 11.81 9.57 -7.70
CA LEU A 88 12.13 8.73 -8.84
C LEU A 88 13.54 9.04 -9.37
N THR A 89 14.46 8.11 -9.17
CA THR A 89 15.86 8.20 -9.62
C THR A 89 16.11 7.27 -10.81
N PRO A 90 17.21 7.46 -11.58
CA PRO A 90 17.59 6.54 -12.65
C PRO A 90 17.73 5.08 -12.17
N LYS A 91 18.25 4.86 -10.96
CA LYS A 91 18.34 3.52 -10.35
C LYS A 91 16.95 2.90 -10.19
N ARG A 92 16.00 3.62 -9.58
CA ARG A 92 14.63 3.12 -9.36
C ARG A 92 13.87 2.86 -10.64
N ILE A 93 14.14 3.62 -11.71
CA ILE A 93 13.60 3.36 -13.04
C ILE A 93 14.16 2.04 -13.58
N ALA A 94 15.47 1.82 -13.49
CA ALA A 94 16.11 0.60 -13.97
C ALA A 94 15.64 -0.67 -13.24
N GLU A 95 15.30 -0.55 -11.97
CA GLU A 95 14.78 -1.63 -11.12
C GLU A 95 13.28 -1.93 -11.33
N ALA A 96 12.58 -1.10 -12.10
CA ALA A 96 11.13 -1.21 -12.35
C ALA A 96 10.82 -1.19 -13.87
N PRO A 97 11.15 -2.26 -14.62
CA PRO A 97 11.06 -2.29 -16.09
C PRO A 97 9.64 -2.07 -16.63
N GLY A 98 8.60 -2.42 -15.86
CA GLY A 98 7.20 -2.16 -16.23
C GLY A 98 6.71 -0.74 -15.94
N LEU A 99 7.52 0.11 -15.32
CA LEU A 99 7.14 1.47 -14.95
C LEU A 99 6.77 2.32 -16.16
N ARG A 100 5.55 2.85 -16.19
CA ARG A 100 5.05 3.70 -17.30
C ARG A 100 5.40 5.17 -17.14
N CYS A 101 5.48 5.66 -15.90
CA CYS A 101 5.85 7.06 -15.60
C CYS A 101 7.36 7.18 -15.38
N THR A 102 8.13 7.11 -16.45
CA THR A 102 9.61 7.04 -16.45
C THR A 102 10.32 8.38 -16.24
N THR A 103 9.62 9.46 -15.89
CA THR A 103 10.23 10.74 -15.55
C THR A 103 9.76 11.21 -14.18
N PRO A 104 10.60 11.93 -13.40
CA PRO A 104 10.22 12.45 -12.09
C PRO A 104 8.92 13.26 -12.12
N ALA A 105 8.72 14.09 -13.14
CA ALA A 105 7.51 14.90 -13.28
C ALA A 105 6.24 14.05 -13.51
N LYS A 106 6.31 13.03 -14.36
CA LYS A 106 5.18 12.10 -14.58
C LYS A 106 4.88 11.29 -13.32
N PHE A 107 5.91 10.82 -12.64
CA PHE A 107 5.75 10.08 -11.37
C PHE A 107 5.12 10.96 -10.29
N ALA A 108 5.59 12.19 -10.11
CA ALA A 108 5.01 13.15 -9.17
C ALA A 108 3.54 13.45 -9.50
N ALA A 109 3.16 13.53 -10.77
CA ALA A 109 1.77 13.70 -11.19
C ALA A 109 0.90 12.49 -10.81
N GLU A 110 1.40 11.25 -10.91
CA GLU A 110 0.69 10.05 -10.44
C GLU A 110 0.51 10.07 -8.91
N VAL A 111 1.54 10.47 -8.16
CA VAL A 111 1.45 10.63 -6.70
C VAL A 111 0.46 11.72 -6.32
N ALA A 112 0.42 12.84 -7.06
CA ALA A 112 -0.57 13.91 -6.83
C ALA A 112 -2.01 13.41 -7.06
N ARG A 113 -2.26 12.65 -8.12
CA ARG A 113 -3.57 11.99 -8.36
C ARG A 113 -3.94 11.03 -7.23
N ALA A 114 -2.98 10.24 -6.73
CA ALA A 114 -3.20 9.35 -5.60
C ALA A 114 -3.55 10.13 -4.32
N ARG A 115 -2.95 11.30 -4.11
CA ARG A 115 -3.27 12.21 -2.99
C ARG A 115 -4.70 12.72 -3.06
N GLU A 116 -5.15 13.20 -4.22
CA GLU A 116 -6.50 13.70 -4.44
C GLU A 116 -7.55 12.60 -4.30
N ALA A 117 -7.31 11.43 -4.90
CA ALA A 117 -8.22 10.29 -4.86
C ALA A 117 -8.24 9.58 -3.49
N GLY A 118 -7.14 9.65 -2.73
CA GLY A 118 -6.90 8.90 -1.50
C GLY A 118 -6.56 7.42 -1.73
N TYR A 119 -6.25 7.04 -2.96
CA TYR A 119 -5.77 5.72 -3.38
C TYR A 119 -4.94 5.82 -4.65
N SER A 120 -4.15 4.81 -4.94
CA SER A 120 -3.41 4.65 -6.19
C SER A 120 -3.82 3.37 -6.91
N ILE A 121 -3.73 3.39 -8.22
CA ILE A 121 -3.97 2.23 -9.10
C ILE A 121 -2.76 2.07 -10.01
N VAL A 122 -2.38 0.81 -10.26
CA VAL A 122 -1.41 0.44 -11.30
C VAL A 122 -1.99 -0.68 -12.17
N VAL A 123 -1.67 -0.63 -13.45
CA VAL A 123 -2.13 -1.60 -14.46
C VAL A 123 -0.93 -1.96 -15.34
N ASP A 124 -0.56 -3.25 -15.36
CA ASP A 124 0.55 -3.78 -16.17
C ASP A 124 1.91 -3.09 -15.88
N GLU A 125 2.13 -2.54 -14.66
CA GLU A 125 3.40 -1.89 -14.33
C GLU A 125 4.30 -2.76 -13.44
N PHE A 126 3.71 -3.43 -12.45
CA PHE A 126 4.46 -4.34 -11.58
C PHE A 126 4.74 -5.66 -12.31
N GLU A 127 3.74 -6.18 -12.99
CA GLU A 127 3.80 -7.38 -13.84
C GLU A 127 2.73 -7.25 -14.92
N GLU A 128 3.04 -7.69 -16.16
CA GLU A 128 2.09 -7.70 -17.25
C GLU A 128 0.89 -8.62 -16.94
N GLY A 129 -0.32 -8.16 -17.24
CA GLY A 129 -1.54 -8.89 -16.91
C GLY A 129 -1.98 -8.78 -15.44
N VAL A 130 -1.29 -7.98 -14.63
CA VAL A 130 -1.64 -7.75 -13.22
C VAL A 130 -2.10 -6.30 -13.01
N VAL A 131 -3.15 -6.16 -12.21
CA VAL A 131 -3.63 -4.87 -11.71
C VAL A 131 -3.58 -4.82 -10.19
N GLY A 132 -3.34 -3.64 -9.65
CA GLY A 132 -3.36 -3.43 -8.21
C GLY A 132 -3.88 -2.05 -7.85
N CYS A 133 -4.49 -1.96 -6.67
CA CYS A 133 -4.83 -0.69 -6.06
C CYS A 133 -4.46 -0.69 -4.58
N SER A 134 -4.04 0.47 -4.07
CA SER A 134 -3.60 0.63 -2.69
C SER A 134 -4.02 1.97 -2.11
N ALA A 135 -4.27 2.01 -0.81
CA ALA A 135 -4.53 3.23 -0.05
C ALA A 135 -3.67 3.29 1.22
N PRO A 136 -3.26 4.48 1.66
CA PRO A 136 -2.35 4.63 2.78
C PRO A 136 -3.03 4.30 4.11
N ILE A 137 -2.35 3.51 4.94
CA ILE A 137 -2.64 3.35 6.36
C ILE A 137 -1.80 4.38 7.10
N ARG A 138 -2.45 5.37 7.72
CA ARG A 138 -1.79 6.51 8.36
C ARG A 138 -1.50 6.22 9.82
N GLY A 139 -0.31 6.61 10.26
CA GLY A 139 0.02 6.69 11.67
C GLY A 139 -0.54 7.96 12.34
N PRO A 140 -0.28 8.15 13.65
CA PRO A 140 -0.74 9.32 14.40
C PRO A 140 -0.28 10.68 13.85
N SER A 141 0.85 10.71 13.13
CA SER A 141 1.36 11.92 12.48
C SER A 141 0.61 12.31 11.20
N GLY A 142 -0.30 11.47 10.71
CA GLY A 142 -0.97 11.64 9.42
C GLY A 142 -0.19 11.10 8.22
N VAL A 143 1.10 10.78 8.39
CA VAL A 143 1.96 10.14 7.38
C VAL A 143 1.67 8.64 7.34
N ALA A 144 1.74 8.04 6.16
CA ALA A 144 1.52 6.61 6.01
C ALA A 144 2.64 5.78 6.68
N VAL A 145 2.23 4.77 7.42
CA VAL A 145 3.12 3.75 8.01
C VAL A 145 3.12 2.46 7.19
N ALA A 146 2.09 2.27 6.35
CA ALA A 146 1.91 1.15 5.43
C ALA A 146 0.86 1.53 4.38
N ALA A 147 0.55 0.61 3.47
CA ALA A 147 -0.64 0.71 2.63
C ALA A 147 -1.41 -0.62 2.63
N LEU A 148 -2.74 -0.53 2.58
CA LEU A 148 -3.64 -1.65 2.29
C LEU A 148 -3.83 -1.72 0.79
N GLY A 149 -3.77 -2.91 0.20
CA GLY A 149 -3.95 -3.10 -1.22
C GLY A 149 -4.68 -4.38 -1.58
N ILE A 150 -5.05 -4.45 -2.85
CA ILE A 150 -5.53 -5.65 -3.53
C ILE A 150 -4.79 -5.80 -4.84
N THR A 151 -4.41 -7.02 -5.17
CA THR A 151 -3.68 -7.37 -6.40
C THR A 151 -4.38 -8.54 -7.06
N ALA A 152 -4.62 -8.43 -8.37
CA ALA A 152 -5.41 -9.39 -9.11
C ALA A 152 -4.97 -9.51 -10.58
N PRO A 153 -5.28 -10.63 -11.26
CA PRO A 153 -5.18 -10.72 -12.71
C PRO A 153 -6.11 -9.73 -13.40
N LYS A 154 -5.56 -8.96 -14.35
CA LYS A 154 -6.27 -7.90 -15.08
C LYS A 154 -7.54 -8.41 -15.76
N PHE A 155 -7.45 -9.54 -16.45
CA PHE A 155 -8.52 -10.07 -17.32
C PHE A 155 -9.86 -10.30 -16.61
N ARG A 156 -9.86 -10.46 -15.27
CA ARG A 156 -11.09 -10.67 -14.50
C ARG A 156 -11.38 -9.57 -13.48
N PHE A 157 -10.46 -8.63 -13.27
CA PHE A 157 -10.58 -7.66 -12.19
C PHE A 157 -10.65 -6.20 -12.67
N GLU A 158 -10.34 -5.92 -13.94
CA GLU A 158 -10.25 -4.55 -14.45
C GLU A 158 -11.57 -3.77 -14.27
N ASP A 159 -12.72 -4.39 -14.51
CA ASP A 159 -14.03 -3.76 -14.34
C ASP A 159 -14.36 -3.42 -12.87
N SER A 160 -13.81 -4.18 -11.93
CA SER A 160 -14.03 -3.97 -10.49
C SER A 160 -12.98 -3.07 -9.84
N LEU A 161 -11.92 -2.69 -10.56
CA LEU A 161 -10.72 -2.05 -10.01
C LEU A 161 -11.01 -0.71 -9.31
N ILE A 162 -11.87 0.12 -9.89
CA ILE A 162 -12.24 1.42 -9.31
C ILE A 162 -13.08 1.26 -8.04
N ASP A 163 -14.02 0.33 -8.03
CA ASP A 163 -14.83 0.03 -6.83
C ASP A 163 -13.96 -0.56 -5.72
N ALA A 164 -13.06 -1.48 -6.07
CA ALA A 164 -12.08 -2.03 -5.15
C ALA A 164 -11.19 -0.95 -4.56
N ALA A 165 -10.68 -0.01 -5.36
CA ALA A 165 -9.84 1.08 -4.89
C ALA A 165 -10.57 1.99 -3.87
N ARG A 166 -11.86 2.28 -4.09
CA ARG A 166 -12.69 3.03 -3.14
C ARG A 166 -12.89 2.25 -1.83
N THR A 167 -13.13 0.95 -1.93
CA THR A 167 -13.26 0.07 -0.76
C THR A 167 -11.95 -0.03 0.01
N VAL A 168 -10.82 -0.23 -0.68
CA VAL A 168 -9.47 -0.24 -0.08
C VAL A 168 -9.23 1.07 0.67
N ARG A 169 -9.53 2.24 0.08
CA ARG A 169 -9.41 3.54 0.76
C ARG A 169 -10.25 3.60 2.04
N ARG A 170 -11.51 3.18 1.97
CA ARG A 170 -12.41 3.18 3.15
C ARG A 170 -11.86 2.30 4.27
N LEU A 171 -11.40 1.09 3.96
CA LEU A 171 -10.84 0.14 4.93
C LEU A 171 -9.49 0.62 5.48
N ALA A 172 -8.61 1.18 4.65
CA ALA A 172 -7.34 1.76 5.10
C ALA A 172 -7.55 2.92 6.09
N ASN A 173 -8.57 3.76 5.87
CA ASN A 173 -8.95 4.81 6.81
C ASN A 173 -9.48 4.23 8.14
N GLN A 174 -10.23 3.14 8.11
CA GLN A 174 -10.68 2.46 9.34
C GLN A 174 -9.50 1.91 10.14
N ILE A 175 -8.54 1.23 9.49
CA ILE A 175 -7.30 0.76 10.13
C ILE A 175 -6.54 1.95 10.75
N SER A 176 -6.41 3.06 10.03
CA SER A 176 -5.73 4.26 10.50
C SER A 176 -6.37 4.81 11.79
N ASN A 177 -7.71 4.84 11.85
CA ASN A 177 -8.45 5.28 13.02
C ASN A 177 -8.25 4.33 14.21
N ASP A 178 -8.25 3.03 13.98
CA ASP A 178 -8.02 2.02 15.03
C ASP A 178 -6.61 2.15 15.63
N LEU A 179 -5.59 2.37 14.78
CA LEU A 179 -4.22 2.62 15.23
C LEU A 179 -4.11 3.90 16.05
N GLY A 180 -4.77 4.99 15.64
CA GLY A 180 -4.80 6.26 16.36
C GLY A 180 -5.49 6.15 17.73
N SER A 181 -6.62 5.45 17.81
CA SER A 181 -7.37 5.24 19.06
C SER A 181 -6.62 4.35 20.05
N ALA A 182 -5.87 3.36 19.59
CA ALA A 182 -5.03 2.51 20.43
C ALA A 182 -3.84 3.27 21.04
N ALA A 183 -3.26 4.21 20.30
CA ALA A 183 -2.18 5.08 20.78
C ALA A 183 -2.68 6.03 21.89
N GLY A 184 -3.86 6.61 21.73
CA GLY A 184 -4.48 7.49 22.74
C GLY A 184 -4.78 6.77 24.06
N LYS A 185 -5.27 5.52 24.01
CA LYS A 185 -5.53 4.72 25.22
C LYS A 185 -4.27 4.34 25.99
N ARG A 186 -3.16 4.08 25.31
CA ARG A 186 -1.85 3.80 25.97
C ARG A 186 -1.30 5.04 26.68
N SER A 187 -1.44 6.22 26.09
CA SER A 187 -0.95 7.47 26.69
C SER A 187 -1.75 7.83 27.95
N SER A 188 -3.05 7.55 28.01
CA SER A 188 -3.88 7.83 29.19
C SER A 188 -3.62 6.90 30.38
N LEU A 189 -3.13 5.68 30.14
CA LEU A 189 -2.76 4.72 31.19
C LEU A 189 -1.38 4.99 31.82
N LEU A 190 -0.51 5.76 31.14
CA LEU A 190 0.81 6.12 31.67
C LEU A 190 0.79 7.42 32.46
N ASN A 191 -0.34 8.15 32.49
CA ASN A 191 -0.52 9.40 33.21
C ASN A 191 -1.39 9.23 34.50
N LEU A 192 -1.58 8.00 34.96
CA LEU A 192 -2.16 7.60 36.24
C LEU A 192 -1.09 6.99 37.13
#